data_cec0ef6f230ca4c9b61202903ead716f
#
_entry.id   cec0ef6f230ca4c9b61202903ead716f
#
_cell.length_a   1.000
_cell.length_b   1.000
_cell.length_c   1.000
_cell.angle_alpha   90.00
_cell.angle_beta   90.00
_cell.angle_gamma   90.00
#
_symmetry.space_group_name_H-M   'P 1'
#
loop_
_entity.id
_entity.type
_entity.pdbx_description
1 polymer ?
#
loop_
_entity_poly.entity_id
_entity_poly.type
_entity_poly.pdbx_seq_one_letter_code
_entity_poly.pdbx_strand_id
1 'polypeptide(L)'
;MSGTLCLPRDGGDVMRETIEFRIPENHASRFLAADEGVRMGSGFTRRLEVAPDDPLFLRIGEIDRRLRAEGRAFFTSWIPHRRYSASELARAELMHLDIGAVFEPAGEECGTVYDESTACAVCGAGRRQVSALRLDVRTIPAGKDIARSIANEVVVSDRLAGLITANRLSGAELRPVLDCHGDGTVSERWHQLVVTSRPVSTQPPTRFGTDPFDDSPERSGCPPDHVAGLNVLSELWVARADWDGSDLVRTLQAVGTRRGLLVPAPLLLVSQRAFRVFQQERVKGAKVEVAHLQ
;
A
#
# COMPACT_ATOMS: atom_id res chain seq x y z
N MET A 1 6.29 13.92 7.32
CA MET A 1 7.31 13.90 6.26
C MET A 1 6.62 13.98 4.92
N SER A 2 6.99 14.93 4.07
CA SER A 2 6.26 15.28 2.84
C SER A 2 6.68 14.31 1.73
N GLY A 3 5.92 13.23 1.49
CA GLY A 3 6.14 12.35 0.35
C GLY A 3 5.68 13.04 -0.94
N THR A 4 6.57 13.82 -1.54
CA THR A 4 6.48 14.20 -2.94
C THR A 4 6.95 13.00 -3.76
N LEU A 5 6.36 12.73 -4.91
CA LEU A 5 6.91 11.79 -5.91
C LEU A 5 8.33 12.27 -6.25
N CYS A 6 9.32 11.76 -5.52
CA CYS A 6 10.72 12.15 -5.67
C CYS A 6 11.38 11.16 -6.61
N LEU A 7 11.94 11.66 -7.71
CA LEU A 7 12.82 10.87 -8.56
C LEU A 7 14.13 10.56 -7.81
N PRO A 8 14.64 9.33 -7.86
CA PRO A 8 15.98 9.03 -7.40
C PRO A 8 17.03 9.73 -8.31
N ARG A 9 18.09 10.23 -7.69
CA ARG A 9 19.27 10.72 -8.43
C ARG A 9 20.02 9.54 -9.02
N ASP A 10 20.46 9.68 -10.28
CA ASP A 10 21.13 8.68 -11.08
C ASP A 10 22.26 7.93 -10.35
N GLY A 11 22.23 6.63 -10.47
CA GLY A 11 23.27 5.74 -9.98
C GLY A 11 22.92 4.26 -10.20
N GLY A 12 22.92 3.81 -11.46
CA GLY A 12 22.77 2.39 -11.81
C GLY A 12 21.39 2.00 -12.34
N ASP A 13 21.40 1.19 -13.39
CA ASP A 13 20.23 0.79 -14.19
C ASP A 13 19.39 -0.36 -13.57
N VAL A 14 19.48 -0.61 -12.26
CA VAL A 14 18.84 -1.75 -11.62
C VAL A 14 18.12 -1.33 -10.35
N MET A 15 16.86 -1.76 -10.22
CA MET A 15 16.05 -1.63 -9.01
C MET A 15 16.85 -2.06 -7.77
N ARG A 16 16.79 -1.26 -6.71
CA ARG A 16 17.40 -1.55 -5.42
C ARG A 16 16.32 -1.78 -4.39
N GLU A 17 16.37 -2.93 -3.74
CA GLU A 17 15.50 -3.28 -2.64
C GLU A 17 16.26 -3.24 -1.31
N THR A 18 15.65 -2.63 -0.31
CA THR A 18 16.09 -2.73 1.09
C THR A 18 14.90 -3.00 1.98
N ILE A 19 15.14 -3.61 3.14
CA ILE A 19 14.10 -3.84 4.14
C ILE A 19 14.47 -3.03 5.38
N GLU A 20 13.58 -2.13 5.78
CA GLU A 20 13.68 -1.38 7.03
C GLU A 20 13.08 -2.21 8.15
N PHE A 21 13.85 -2.48 9.18
CA PHE A 21 13.40 -3.08 10.44
C PHE A 21 13.32 -2.03 11.54
N ARG A 22 12.28 -2.11 12.35
CA ARG A 22 12.17 -1.35 13.61
C ARG A 22 12.33 -2.30 14.77
N ILE A 23 13.45 -2.18 15.47
CA ILE A 23 13.90 -3.11 16.49
C ILE A 23 13.89 -2.37 17.83
N PRO A 24 13.24 -2.91 18.90
CA PRO A 24 13.36 -2.36 20.24
C PRO A 24 14.84 -2.26 20.65
N GLU A 25 15.27 -1.14 21.22
CA GLU A 25 16.69 -0.89 21.49
C GLU A 25 17.29 -1.92 22.47
N ASN A 26 16.51 -2.45 23.40
CA ASN A 26 16.93 -3.53 24.30
C ASN A 26 17.26 -4.84 23.57
N HIS A 27 16.63 -5.09 22.41
CA HIS A 27 17.00 -6.19 21.52
C HIS A 27 18.17 -5.79 20.61
N ALA A 28 18.10 -4.60 20.02
CA ALA A 28 19.15 -4.11 19.13
C ALA A 28 20.52 -4.08 19.84
N SER A 29 20.62 -3.48 21.03
CA SER A 29 21.88 -3.40 21.79
C SER A 29 22.46 -4.75 22.23
N ARG A 30 21.62 -5.80 22.28
CA ARG A 30 22.05 -7.15 22.66
C ARG A 30 22.57 -7.97 21.46
N PHE A 31 22.04 -7.75 20.26
CA PHE A 31 22.27 -8.62 19.12
C PHE A 31 22.94 -7.93 17.92
N LEU A 32 22.97 -6.59 17.92
CA LEU A 32 23.56 -5.78 16.86
C LEU A 32 24.74 -4.97 17.38
N ALA A 33 25.69 -4.66 16.50
CA ALA A 33 26.77 -3.72 16.82
C ALA A 33 26.22 -2.29 17.02
N ALA A 34 27.02 -1.44 17.67
CA ALA A 34 26.59 -0.08 18.02
C ALA A 34 26.34 0.81 16.80
N ASP A 35 27.04 0.54 15.71
CA ASP A 35 26.98 1.22 14.42
C ASP A 35 25.97 0.59 13.45
N GLU A 36 25.42 -0.58 13.77
CA GLU A 36 24.36 -1.21 12.97
C GLU A 36 23.01 -0.51 13.23
N GLY A 37 22.60 0.34 12.29
CA GLY A 37 21.35 1.08 12.33
C GLY A 37 21.39 2.41 13.08
N VAL A 38 20.25 3.10 13.11
CA VAL A 38 20.11 4.44 13.68
C VAL A 38 19.04 4.44 14.76
N ARG A 39 19.38 4.95 15.96
CA ARG A 39 18.41 5.15 17.05
C ARG A 39 17.40 6.22 16.66
N MET A 40 16.11 5.92 16.88
CA MET A 40 15.02 6.83 16.54
C MET A 40 14.51 7.59 17.76
N GLY A 41 14.22 8.88 17.57
CA GLY A 41 13.49 9.72 18.51
C GLY A 41 13.98 9.61 19.96
N SER A 42 13.15 9.04 20.83
CA SER A 42 13.45 8.83 22.25
C SER A 42 14.55 7.80 22.54
N GLY A 43 15.12 7.15 21.53
CA GLY A 43 16.18 6.14 21.70
C GLY A 43 15.68 4.74 22.06
N PHE A 44 14.36 4.51 22.12
CA PHE A 44 13.80 3.19 22.45
C PHE A 44 13.69 2.24 21.25
N THR A 45 13.86 2.74 20.04
CA THR A 45 13.79 1.96 18.81
C THR A 45 14.99 2.25 17.92
N ARG A 46 15.56 1.21 17.34
CA ARG A 46 16.60 1.30 16.31
C ARG A 46 15.97 0.99 14.95
N ARG A 47 16.19 1.87 13.99
CA ARG A 47 15.89 1.64 12.58
C ARG A 47 17.11 1.06 11.91
N LEU A 48 16.92 -0.06 11.23
CA LEU A 48 17.95 -0.74 10.47
C LEU A 48 17.43 -0.98 9.07
N GLU A 49 18.16 -0.53 8.06
CA GLU A 49 17.81 -0.73 6.63
C GLU A 49 18.89 -1.64 6.03
N VAL A 50 18.46 -2.79 5.49
CA VAL A 50 19.32 -3.88 5.04
C VAL A 50 18.88 -4.37 3.67
N ALA A 51 19.82 -4.62 2.76
CA ALA A 51 19.54 -5.27 1.50
C ALA A 51 19.30 -6.79 1.68
N PRO A 52 18.43 -7.43 0.91
CA PRO A 52 18.15 -8.87 1.05
C PRO A 52 19.36 -9.78 0.83
N ASP A 53 20.37 -9.32 0.08
CA ASP A 53 21.64 -10.02 -0.19
C ASP A 53 22.73 -9.72 0.86
N ASP A 54 22.49 -8.82 1.81
CA ASP A 54 23.42 -8.54 2.91
C ASP A 54 23.41 -9.69 3.92
N PRO A 55 24.59 -10.21 4.39
CA PRO A 55 24.66 -11.23 5.44
C PRO A 55 23.91 -10.85 6.72
N LEU A 56 23.79 -9.55 7.02
CA LEU A 56 23.03 -9.06 8.17
C LEU A 56 21.53 -9.40 8.06
N PHE A 57 20.96 -9.42 6.84
CA PHE A 57 19.57 -9.80 6.64
C PHE A 57 19.29 -11.24 7.12
N LEU A 58 20.13 -12.20 6.74
CA LEU A 58 20.02 -13.59 7.19
C LEU A 58 20.18 -13.70 8.71
N ARG A 59 21.17 -12.97 9.28
CA ARG A 59 21.40 -12.92 10.74
C ARG A 59 20.17 -12.41 11.50
N ILE A 60 19.49 -11.37 10.99
CA ILE A 60 18.25 -10.87 11.58
C ILE A 60 17.17 -11.96 11.59
N GLY A 61 17.00 -12.68 10.48
CA GLY A 61 16.04 -13.78 10.38
C GLY A 61 16.32 -14.91 11.37
N GLU A 62 17.59 -15.26 11.56
CA GLU A 62 17.99 -16.28 12.56
C GLU A 62 17.69 -15.84 14.00
N ILE A 63 18.00 -14.57 14.32
CA ILE A 63 17.71 -14.00 15.65
C ILE A 63 16.20 -13.99 15.90
N ASP A 64 15.40 -13.52 14.92
CA ASP A 64 13.95 -13.44 15.06
C ASP A 64 13.33 -14.83 15.24
N ARG A 65 13.74 -15.80 14.42
CA ARG A 65 13.26 -17.20 14.53
C ARG A 65 13.56 -17.78 15.94
N ARG A 66 14.76 -17.54 16.47
CA ARG A 66 15.11 -17.99 17.83
C ARG A 66 14.25 -17.32 18.89
N LEU A 67 14.05 -16.01 18.80
CA LEU A 67 13.25 -15.27 19.78
C LEU A 67 11.75 -15.64 19.67
N ARG A 68 11.23 -15.89 18.47
CA ARG A 68 9.85 -16.39 18.30
C ARG A 68 9.62 -17.74 18.93
N ALA A 69 10.59 -18.64 18.91
CA ALA A 69 10.51 -19.91 19.63
C ALA A 69 10.39 -19.73 21.15
N GLU A 70 10.81 -18.57 21.69
CA GLU A 70 10.68 -18.17 23.10
C GLU A 70 9.43 -17.25 23.32
N GLY A 71 8.53 -17.11 22.33
CA GLY A 71 7.34 -16.26 22.41
C GLY A 71 7.63 -14.76 22.30
N ARG A 72 8.79 -14.36 21.77
CA ARG A 72 9.22 -12.97 21.59
C ARG A 72 9.48 -12.68 20.13
N ALA A 73 9.37 -11.41 19.69
CA ALA A 73 9.76 -10.97 18.36
C ALA A 73 11.02 -10.10 18.43
N PHE A 74 11.91 -10.23 17.45
CA PHE A 74 13.12 -9.41 17.39
C PHE A 74 12.81 -7.98 16.98
N PHE A 75 11.93 -7.79 16.03
CA PHE A 75 11.49 -6.48 15.52
C PHE A 75 9.98 -6.29 15.68
N THR A 76 9.54 -5.06 15.78
CA THR A 76 8.12 -4.69 15.93
C THR A 76 7.43 -4.46 14.59
N SER A 77 8.19 -4.07 13.58
CA SER A 77 7.70 -3.87 12.21
C SER A 77 8.84 -3.93 11.20
N TRP A 78 8.46 -4.18 9.96
CA TRP A 78 9.37 -4.16 8.83
C TRP A 78 8.65 -3.56 7.61
N ILE A 79 9.41 -2.94 6.72
CA ILE A 79 8.88 -2.25 5.53
C ILE A 79 9.86 -2.48 4.38
N PRO A 80 9.43 -3.07 3.25
CA PRO A 80 10.24 -3.12 2.05
C PRO A 80 10.29 -1.73 1.39
N HIS A 81 11.46 -1.35 0.95
CA HIS A 81 11.69 -0.14 0.16
C HIS A 81 12.29 -0.53 -1.19
N ARG A 82 11.61 -0.18 -2.28
CA ARG A 82 12.09 -0.38 -3.64
C ARG A 82 12.34 0.97 -4.27
N ARG A 83 13.51 1.11 -4.89
CA ARG A 83 13.94 2.33 -5.56
C ARG A 83 14.23 2.00 -7.02
N TYR A 84 13.57 2.70 -7.90
CA TYR A 84 13.68 2.54 -9.34
C TYR A 84 14.43 3.71 -9.96
N SER A 85 15.20 3.45 -11.00
CA SER A 85 15.78 4.49 -11.85
C SER A 85 14.68 5.18 -12.68
N ALA A 86 14.99 6.37 -13.19
CA ALA A 86 14.08 7.08 -14.07
C ALA A 86 13.78 6.28 -15.37
N SER A 87 14.76 5.49 -15.85
CA SER A 87 14.60 4.66 -17.03
C SER A 87 13.67 3.46 -16.79
N GLU A 88 13.73 2.83 -15.61
CA GLU A 88 12.81 1.74 -15.23
C GLU A 88 11.37 2.25 -15.13
N LEU A 89 11.17 3.38 -14.43
CA LEU A 89 9.84 4.00 -14.33
C LEU A 89 9.32 4.46 -15.70
N ALA A 90 10.18 4.93 -16.60
CA ALA A 90 9.77 5.37 -17.94
C ALA A 90 9.36 4.20 -18.84
N ARG A 91 9.92 3.00 -18.64
CA ARG A 91 9.60 1.78 -19.42
C ARG A 91 8.41 0.99 -18.86
N ALA A 92 8.09 1.17 -17.59
CA ALA A 92 6.99 0.44 -16.96
C ALA A 92 5.65 0.82 -17.61
N GLU A 93 4.86 -0.17 -17.98
CA GLU A 93 3.50 0.03 -18.52
C GLU A 93 2.47 0.22 -17.41
N LEU A 94 2.64 -0.48 -16.28
CA LEU A 94 1.85 -0.35 -15.07
C LEU A 94 2.77 -0.10 -13.86
N MET A 95 2.21 0.59 -12.86
CA MET A 95 2.85 0.82 -11.57
C MET A 95 1.86 0.59 -10.44
N HIS A 96 2.31 -0.05 -9.37
CA HIS A 96 1.59 -0.13 -8.11
C HIS A 96 1.64 1.23 -7.43
N LEU A 97 0.48 1.77 -7.08
CA LEU A 97 0.34 3.04 -6.36
C LEU A 97 0.15 2.79 -4.87
N ASP A 98 1.25 2.85 -4.11
CA ASP A 98 1.22 2.70 -2.65
C ASP A 98 0.82 4.02 -1.98
N ILE A 99 -0.40 4.07 -1.45
CA ILE A 99 -0.95 5.25 -0.78
C ILE A 99 -0.49 5.28 0.67
N GLY A 100 0.56 6.06 0.93
CA GLY A 100 1.14 6.23 2.25
C GLY A 100 0.44 7.28 3.13
N ALA A 101 -0.47 8.08 2.57
CA ALA A 101 -1.29 9.03 3.34
C ALA A 101 -2.51 8.31 3.91
N VAL A 102 -2.42 7.90 5.18
CA VAL A 102 -3.48 7.14 5.87
C VAL A 102 -4.12 8.02 6.93
N PHE A 103 -5.44 7.88 7.13
CA PHE A 103 -6.22 8.63 8.13
C PHE A 103 -7.28 7.78 8.80
N GLU A 104 -7.77 8.28 9.92
CA GLU A 104 -8.90 7.79 10.72
C GLU A 104 -9.83 8.97 11.05
N PRO A 105 -11.11 8.73 11.30
CA PRO A 105 -11.84 7.44 11.32
C PRO A 105 -12.12 6.90 9.91
N ALA A 106 -12.46 5.60 9.83
CA ALA A 106 -12.94 4.97 8.60
C ALA A 106 -14.39 5.34 8.30
N GLY A 107 -14.83 5.11 7.06
CA GLY A 107 -16.18 5.44 6.63
C GLY A 107 -17.29 4.78 7.47
N GLU A 108 -17.08 3.54 7.92
CA GLU A 108 -18.02 2.81 8.77
C GLU A 108 -18.24 3.53 10.11
N GLU A 109 -17.21 4.06 10.74
CA GLU A 109 -17.30 4.85 11.96
C GLU A 109 -18.02 6.19 11.75
N CYS A 110 -18.03 6.67 10.52
CA CYS A 110 -18.74 7.88 10.07
C CYS A 110 -20.15 7.60 9.53
N GLY A 111 -20.64 6.35 9.61
CA GLY A 111 -21.98 5.97 9.17
C GLY A 111 -22.09 5.54 7.72
N THR A 112 -20.98 5.23 7.04
CA THR A 112 -21.02 4.51 5.75
C THR A 112 -21.51 3.08 5.99
N VAL A 113 -22.44 2.61 5.16
CA VAL A 113 -23.03 1.27 5.27
C VAL A 113 -22.37 0.33 4.26
N TYR A 114 -21.99 -0.85 4.76
CA TYR A 114 -21.43 -1.95 3.96
C TYR A 114 -22.31 -3.18 4.05
N ASP A 115 -22.50 -3.83 2.91
CA ASP A 115 -23.09 -5.16 2.81
C ASP A 115 -21.97 -6.19 2.96
N GLU A 116 -22.00 -6.94 4.04
CA GLU A 116 -21.05 -8.00 4.34
C GLU A 116 -21.53 -9.40 3.88
N SER A 117 -22.72 -9.50 3.27
CA SER A 117 -23.28 -10.79 2.85
C SER A 117 -22.42 -11.53 1.85
N THR A 118 -21.62 -10.80 1.05
CA THR A 118 -20.65 -11.33 0.08
C THR A 118 -19.21 -11.34 0.61
N ALA A 119 -18.98 -10.87 1.83
CA ALA A 119 -17.66 -10.80 2.41
C ALA A 119 -17.14 -12.20 2.79
N CYS A 120 -15.83 -12.40 2.64
CA CYS A 120 -15.18 -13.60 3.12
C CYS A 120 -15.32 -13.71 4.64
N ALA A 121 -15.88 -14.81 5.13
CA ALA A 121 -16.06 -15.06 6.57
C ALA A 121 -14.73 -15.09 7.35
N VAL A 122 -13.61 -15.40 6.66
CA VAL A 122 -12.27 -15.48 7.27
C VAL A 122 -11.60 -14.10 7.35
N CYS A 123 -11.51 -13.40 6.22
CA CYS A 123 -10.71 -12.16 6.13
C CYS A 123 -11.54 -10.88 5.93
N GLY A 124 -12.84 -10.99 5.64
CA GLY A 124 -13.70 -9.82 5.38
C GLY A 124 -13.52 -9.17 4.00
N ALA A 125 -12.66 -9.71 3.13
CA ALA A 125 -12.53 -9.21 1.77
C ALA A 125 -13.84 -9.38 1.00
N GLY A 126 -14.10 -8.46 0.05
CA GLY A 126 -15.29 -8.53 -0.80
C GLY A 126 -16.56 -7.89 -0.21
N ARG A 127 -16.48 -7.25 0.97
CA ARG A 127 -17.59 -6.42 1.47
C ARG A 127 -17.89 -5.30 0.46
N ARG A 128 -19.15 -4.95 0.30
CA ARG A 128 -19.61 -3.98 -0.70
C ARG A 128 -20.17 -2.74 -0.03
N GLN A 129 -19.63 -1.56 -0.38
CA GLN A 129 -20.20 -0.29 0.05
C GLN A 129 -21.59 -0.10 -0.61
N VAL A 130 -22.63 0.14 0.19
CA VAL A 130 -24.03 0.27 -0.29
C VAL A 130 -24.61 1.66 -0.03
N SER A 131 -23.93 2.53 0.71
CA SER A 131 -24.28 3.94 0.87
C SER A 131 -23.20 4.86 0.30
N ALA A 132 -23.48 6.17 0.22
CA ALA A 132 -22.43 7.16 -0.06
C ALA A 132 -21.35 7.09 1.02
N LEU A 133 -20.09 7.33 0.64
CA LEU A 133 -18.97 7.38 1.58
C LEU A 133 -19.11 8.60 2.49
N ARG A 134 -19.11 8.36 3.80
CA ARG A 134 -19.14 9.39 4.85
C ARG A 134 -17.81 9.38 5.58
N LEU A 135 -17.17 10.54 5.73
CA LEU A 135 -15.86 10.68 6.39
C LEU A 135 -15.82 11.96 7.24
N ASP A 136 -14.98 11.98 8.26
CA ASP A 136 -14.51 13.24 8.83
C ASP A 136 -13.44 13.83 7.90
N VAL A 137 -13.85 14.71 6.98
CA VAL A 137 -12.97 15.28 5.98
C VAL A 137 -11.83 16.14 6.54
N ARG A 138 -11.91 16.50 7.83
CA ARG A 138 -10.89 17.30 8.54
C ARG A 138 -9.68 16.46 8.92
N THR A 139 -9.86 15.15 9.06
CA THR A 139 -8.78 14.22 9.43
C THR A 139 -7.93 13.79 8.24
N ILE A 140 -8.43 14.01 7.01
CA ILE A 140 -7.69 13.68 5.81
C ILE A 140 -6.43 14.56 5.73
N PRO A 141 -5.23 13.97 5.57
CA PRO A 141 -3.96 14.69 5.68
C PRO A 141 -3.88 15.90 4.74
N ALA A 142 -3.75 17.09 5.30
CA ALA A 142 -3.66 18.33 4.53
C ALA A 142 -2.46 18.32 3.56
N GLY A 143 -2.64 18.89 2.37
CA GLY A 143 -1.59 18.96 1.35
C GLY A 143 -1.28 17.65 0.65
N LYS A 144 -2.13 16.63 0.80
CA LYS A 144 -2.14 15.42 -0.01
C LYS A 144 -3.20 15.51 -1.10
N ASP A 145 -2.94 14.85 -2.21
CA ASP A 145 -3.88 14.76 -3.34
C ASP A 145 -4.61 13.44 -3.38
N ILE A 146 -3.98 12.40 -2.79
CA ILE A 146 -4.58 11.09 -2.60
C ILE A 146 -4.29 10.61 -1.19
N ALA A 147 -5.30 10.01 -0.56
CA ALA A 147 -5.22 9.42 0.77
C ALA A 147 -6.15 8.21 0.85
N ARG A 148 -5.95 7.37 1.87
CA ARG A 148 -6.88 6.28 2.18
C ARG A 148 -7.18 6.24 3.67
N SER A 149 -8.39 5.82 4.02
CA SER A 149 -8.68 5.50 5.42
C SER A 149 -7.96 4.20 5.83
N ILE A 150 -7.96 3.90 7.13
CA ILE A 150 -7.47 2.59 7.62
C ILE A 150 -8.27 1.41 7.05
N ALA A 151 -9.51 1.62 6.61
CA ALA A 151 -10.34 0.60 5.96
C ALA A 151 -10.17 0.56 4.43
N ASN A 152 -9.14 1.23 3.90
CA ASN A 152 -8.79 1.29 2.46
C ASN A 152 -9.82 2.02 1.56
N GLU A 153 -10.68 2.88 2.13
CA GLU A 153 -11.45 3.80 1.30
C GLU A 153 -10.50 4.87 0.73
N VAL A 154 -10.38 4.89 -0.60
CA VAL A 154 -9.48 5.81 -1.30
C VAL A 154 -10.20 7.11 -1.62
N VAL A 155 -9.58 8.23 -1.26
CA VAL A 155 -10.05 9.57 -1.60
C VAL A 155 -9.00 10.38 -2.33
N VAL A 156 -9.47 11.25 -3.21
CA VAL A 156 -8.64 12.17 -3.98
C VAL A 156 -9.10 13.60 -3.76
N SER A 157 -8.15 14.55 -3.75
CA SER A 157 -8.47 15.97 -3.69
C SER A 157 -9.23 16.43 -4.94
N ASP A 158 -9.98 17.53 -4.84
CA ASP A 158 -10.64 18.17 -5.99
C ASP A 158 -9.64 18.48 -7.11
N ARG A 159 -8.42 18.87 -6.76
CA ARG A 159 -7.33 19.07 -7.72
C ARG A 159 -7.00 17.79 -8.50
N LEU A 160 -6.83 16.66 -7.82
CA LEU A 160 -6.53 15.38 -8.49
C LEU A 160 -7.74 14.86 -9.25
N ALA A 161 -8.94 15.04 -8.75
CA ALA A 161 -10.18 14.73 -9.45
C ALA A 161 -10.29 15.51 -10.78
N GLY A 162 -9.96 16.80 -10.73
CA GLY A 162 -9.87 17.64 -11.93
C GLY A 162 -8.81 17.16 -12.94
N LEU A 163 -7.63 16.73 -12.46
CA LEU A 163 -6.58 16.17 -13.32
C LEU A 163 -7.01 14.85 -13.98
N ILE A 164 -7.66 13.95 -13.23
CA ILE A 164 -8.20 12.68 -13.75
C ILE A 164 -9.21 12.98 -14.88
N THR A 165 -10.12 13.91 -14.63
CA THR A 165 -11.18 14.28 -15.59
C THR A 165 -10.60 14.98 -16.82
N ALA A 166 -9.77 16.01 -16.64
CA ALA A 166 -9.19 16.80 -17.71
C ALA A 166 -8.31 15.96 -18.65
N ASN A 167 -7.58 14.99 -18.10
CA ASN A 167 -6.76 14.06 -18.88
C ASN A 167 -7.55 12.84 -19.36
N ARG A 168 -8.86 12.72 -19.06
CA ARG A 168 -9.70 11.58 -19.41
C ARG A 168 -9.05 10.25 -19.02
N LEU A 169 -8.53 10.18 -17.79
CA LEU A 169 -7.96 8.94 -17.27
C LEU A 169 -9.10 7.96 -17.01
N SER A 170 -8.97 6.77 -17.58
CA SER A 170 -10.00 5.73 -17.57
C SER A 170 -9.86 4.75 -16.40
N GLY A 171 -10.91 3.95 -16.15
CA GLY A 171 -10.87 2.82 -15.22
C GLY A 171 -11.30 3.15 -13.80
N ALA A 172 -11.77 4.38 -13.53
CA ALA A 172 -12.32 4.75 -12.23
C ALA A 172 -13.48 5.74 -12.34
N GLU A 173 -14.30 5.76 -11.30
CA GLU A 173 -15.33 6.75 -11.03
C GLU A 173 -14.91 7.64 -9.85
N LEU A 174 -15.29 8.90 -9.94
CA LEU A 174 -15.21 9.86 -8.85
C LEU A 174 -16.61 10.02 -8.25
N ARG A 175 -16.75 9.67 -6.97
CA ARG A 175 -18.02 9.76 -6.24
C ARG A 175 -17.95 10.83 -5.17
N PRO A 176 -19.08 11.48 -4.81
CA PRO A 176 -19.09 12.43 -3.71
C PRO A 176 -18.74 11.77 -2.38
N VAL A 177 -18.02 12.51 -1.53
CA VAL A 177 -17.80 12.18 -0.13
C VAL A 177 -18.70 13.09 0.71
N LEU A 178 -19.41 12.52 1.68
CA LEU A 178 -20.22 13.27 2.62
C LEU A 178 -19.41 13.53 3.89
N ASP A 179 -19.44 14.79 4.38
CA ASP A 179 -18.85 15.12 5.68
C ASP A 179 -19.76 14.58 6.80
N CYS A 180 -19.23 13.76 7.69
CA CYS A 180 -20.00 13.20 8.80
C CYS A 180 -20.32 14.24 9.88
N HIS A 181 -19.67 15.39 9.92
CA HIS A 181 -19.91 16.48 10.87
C HIS A 181 -20.88 17.56 10.37
N GLY A 182 -21.21 17.58 9.08
CA GLY A 182 -22.01 18.61 8.44
C GLY A 182 -23.31 18.10 7.85
N ASP A 183 -24.22 17.52 8.65
CA ASP A 183 -25.55 17.02 8.21
C ASP A 183 -25.53 16.20 6.89
N GLY A 184 -24.39 15.58 6.56
CA GLY A 184 -24.19 14.86 5.31
C GLY A 184 -23.94 15.77 4.11
N THR A 185 -23.42 16.98 4.31
CA THR A 185 -23.03 17.89 3.23
C THR A 185 -21.95 17.24 2.35
N VAL A 186 -22.11 17.40 1.04
CA VAL A 186 -21.10 16.94 0.07
C VAL A 186 -19.82 17.74 0.24
N SER A 187 -18.70 17.05 0.37
CA SER A 187 -17.39 17.68 0.41
C SER A 187 -17.03 18.29 -0.96
N GLU A 188 -16.70 19.57 -0.97
CA GLU A 188 -16.16 20.25 -2.18
C GLU A 188 -14.68 19.93 -2.42
N ARG A 189 -14.00 19.38 -1.41
CA ARG A 189 -12.55 19.19 -1.40
C ARG A 189 -12.11 17.78 -1.72
N TRP A 190 -12.95 16.79 -1.40
CA TRP A 190 -12.59 15.37 -1.47
C TRP A 190 -13.62 14.57 -2.23
N HIS A 191 -13.15 13.68 -3.08
CA HIS A 191 -13.95 12.73 -3.86
C HIS A 191 -13.48 11.32 -3.58
N GLN A 192 -14.39 10.37 -3.51
CA GLN A 192 -14.05 8.96 -3.44
C GLN A 192 -13.58 8.48 -4.81
N LEU A 193 -12.43 7.81 -4.87
CA LEU A 193 -11.93 7.14 -6.06
C LEU A 193 -12.36 5.67 -6.02
N VAL A 194 -13.21 5.26 -6.96
CA VAL A 194 -13.68 3.88 -7.09
C VAL A 194 -13.17 3.30 -8.40
N VAL A 195 -12.29 2.31 -8.33
CA VAL A 195 -11.78 1.64 -9.53
C VAL A 195 -12.86 0.73 -10.10
N THR A 196 -13.21 0.96 -11.37
CA THR A 196 -14.29 0.26 -12.10
C THR A 196 -13.80 -0.59 -13.26
N SER A 197 -12.50 -0.48 -13.61
CA SER A 197 -11.89 -1.32 -14.63
C SER A 197 -11.90 -2.79 -14.25
N ARG A 198 -11.72 -3.65 -15.26
CA ARG A 198 -11.50 -5.08 -15.02
C ARG A 198 -10.29 -5.30 -14.10
N PRO A 199 -10.42 -6.09 -13.02
CA PRO A 199 -9.29 -6.37 -12.17
C PRO A 199 -8.27 -7.28 -12.86
N VAL A 200 -6.99 -7.11 -12.52
CA VAL A 200 -5.88 -7.92 -13.06
C VAL A 200 -5.41 -8.94 -12.03
N SER A 201 -5.18 -10.17 -12.47
CA SER A 201 -4.71 -11.25 -11.59
C SER A 201 -3.20 -11.10 -11.32
N THR A 202 -2.80 -11.24 -10.07
CA THR A 202 -1.37 -11.35 -9.73
C THR A 202 -0.80 -12.67 -10.25
N GLN A 203 0.46 -12.63 -10.69
CA GLN A 203 1.15 -13.77 -11.31
C GLN A 203 2.48 -14.04 -10.59
N PRO A 204 3.01 -15.27 -10.65
CA PRO A 204 4.40 -15.52 -10.30
C PRO A 204 5.31 -14.62 -11.16
N PRO A 205 6.44 -14.12 -10.65
CA PRO A 205 7.04 -14.45 -9.36
C PRO A 205 6.61 -13.56 -8.18
N THR A 206 5.42 -12.90 -8.24
CA THR A 206 4.92 -12.15 -7.09
C THR A 206 4.89 -13.03 -5.86
N ARG A 207 5.53 -12.57 -4.78
CA ARG A 207 5.54 -13.26 -3.49
C ARG A 207 4.77 -12.47 -2.46
N PHE A 208 4.06 -13.21 -1.62
CA PHE A 208 3.32 -12.67 -0.49
C PHE A 208 3.76 -13.39 0.77
N GLY A 209 3.84 -12.70 1.88
CA GLY A 209 4.22 -13.30 3.16
C GLY A 209 3.91 -12.40 4.35
N THR A 210 3.84 -13.01 5.54
CA THR A 210 3.65 -12.30 6.81
C THR A 210 4.97 -11.88 7.43
N ASP A 211 6.07 -12.46 6.95
CA ASP A 211 7.42 -12.27 7.44
C ASP A 211 8.37 -12.07 6.25
N PRO A 212 9.35 -11.18 6.32
CA PRO A 212 10.28 -10.94 5.21
C PRO A 212 11.23 -12.13 4.93
N PHE A 213 11.32 -13.09 5.86
CA PHE A 213 12.18 -14.27 5.77
C PHE A 213 11.43 -15.54 5.37
N ASP A 214 10.10 -15.53 5.47
CA ASP A 214 9.25 -16.65 5.14
C ASP A 214 8.21 -16.22 4.10
N ASP A 215 8.33 -16.77 2.90
CA ASP A 215 7.45 -16.54 1.78
C ASP A 215 6.41 -17.67 1.62
N SER A 216 6.33 -18.56 2.60
CA SER A 216 5.28 -19.57 2.62
C SER A 216 3.94 -18.89 2.85
N PRO A 217 3.00 -18.94 1.90
CA PRO A 217 1.69 -18.38 2.11
C PRO A 217 1.04 -19.10 3.29
N GLU A 218 0.70 -18.38 4.35
CA GLU A 218 -0.19 -18.93 5.36
C GLU A 218 -1.45 -19.40 4.65
N ARG A 219 -1.81 -20.67 4.83
CA ARG A 219 -3.08 -21.20 4.30
C ARG A 219 -4.21 -20.61 5.14
N SER A 220 -4.61 -19.41 4.78
CA SER A 220 -5.59 -18.62 5.51
C SER A 220 -7.00 -19.22 5.53
N GLY A 221 -7.24 -20.33 4.83
CA GLY A 221 -8.59 -20.86 4.63
C GLY A 221 -9.49 -19.96 3.75
N CYS A 222 -8.91 -18.92 3.18
CA CYS A 222 -9.59 -18.02 2.24
C CYS A 222 -9.64 -18.62 0.83
N PRO A 223 -10.57 -18.14 -0.05
CA PRO A 223 -10.51 -18.40 -1.48
C PRO A 223 -9.15 -17.99 -2.10
N PRO A 224 -8.75 -18.57 -3.25
CA PRO A 224 -7.45 -18.33 -3.87
C PRO A 224 -7.16 -16.88 -4.27
N ASP A 225 -8.19 -16.05 -4.41
CA ASP A 225 -8.12 -14.62 -4.70
C ASP A 225 -7.98 -13.74 -3.43
N HIS A 226 -7.93 -14.34 -2.25
CA HIS A 226 -7.70 -13.63 -1.00
C HIS A 226 -6.34 -13.97 -0.42
N VAL A 227 -5.49 -12.97 -0.26
CA VAL A 227 -4.15 -13.11 0.33
C VAL A 227 -4.15 -12.46 1.72
N ALA A 228 -4.94 -13.05 2.61
CA ALA A 228 -5.15 -12.50 3.96
C ALA A 228 -3.90 -12.68 4.85
N GLY A 229 -3.63 -11.65 5.66
CA GLY A 229 -2.51 -11.64 6.59
C GLY A 229 -1.14 -11.41 5.94
N LEU A 230 -1.08 -11.14 4.66
CA LEU A 230 0.16 -11.09 3.89
C LEU A 230 0.49 -9.68 3.40
N ASN A 231 1.78 -9.47 3.16
CA ASN A 231 2.34 -8.30 2.50
C ASN A 231 2.94 -8.71 1.16
N VAL A 232 3.14 -7.75 0.26
CA VAL A 232 3.85 -7.97 -1.00
C VAL A 232 5.35 -7.98 -0.72
N LEU A 233 5.99 -9.14 -0.87
CA LEU A 233 7.42 -9.37 -0.56
C LEU A 233 8.34 -9.15 -1.76
N SER A 234 7.80 -9.00 -2.97
CA SER A 234 8.56 -8.83 -4.21
C SER A 234 7.98 -7.68 -5.02
N GLU A 235 8.52 -7.41 -6.18
CA GLU A 235 7.82 -6.63 -7.19
C GLU A 235 6.51 -7.33 -7.58
N LEU A 236 5.54 -6.54 -8.04
CA LEU A 236 4.24 -7.02 -8.45
C LEU A 236 4.28 -7.46 -9.91
N TRP A 237 3.81 -8.67 -10.18
CA TRP A 237 3.60 -9.21 -11.51
C TRP A 237 2.12 -9.48 -11.72
N VAL A 238 1.56 -9.05 -12.85
CA VAL A 238 0.13 -9.20 -13.15
C VAL A 238 -0.09 -9.71 -14.56
N ALA A 239 -1.21 -10.40 -14.78
CA ALA A 239 -1.56 -10.97 -16.08
C ALA A 239 -1.86 -9.87 -17.10
N ARG A 240 -1.08 -9.80 -18.18
CA ARG A 240 -1.29 -8.88 -19.30
C ARG A 240 -2.67 -9.09 -19.96
N ALA A 241 -3.12 -10.33 -20.07
CA ALA A 241 -4.40 -10.67 -20.67
C ALA A 241 -5.63 -10.14 -19.91
N ASP A 242 -5.46 -9.77 -18.64
CA ASP A 242 -6.51 -9.19 -17.82
C ASP A 242 -6.60 -7.67 -17.95
N TRP A 243 -5.50 -7.02 -18.35
CA TRP A 243 -5.46 -5.57 -18.46
C TRP A 243 -6.09 -5.09 -19.76
N ASP A 244 -7.14 -4.29 -19.63
CA ASP A 244 -7.92 -3.72 -20.75
C ASP A 244 -7.36 -2.38 -21.28
N GLY A 245 -6.18 -1.94 -20.78
CA GLY A 245 -5.59 -0.65 -21.14
C GLY A 245 -6.08 0.53 -20.29
N SER A 246 -6.91 0.29 -19.28
CA SER A 246 -7.38 1.35 -18.37
C SER A 246 -6.22 2.00 -17.59
N ASP A 247 -6.39 3.29 -17.28
CA ASP A 247 -5.36 4.08 -16.56
C ASP A 247 -5.34 3.83 -15.07
N LEU A 248 -6.48 3.50 -14.48
CA LEU A 248 -6.63 3.15 -13.07
C LEU A 248 -7.15 1.72 -12.99
N VAL A 249 -6.40 0.85 -12.35
CA VAL A 249 -6.63 -0.60 -12.33
C VAL A 249 -6.47 -1.10 -10.90
N ARG A 250 -7.07 -2.22 -10.57
CA ARG A 250 -6.87 -2.90 -9.28
C ARG A 250 -6.52 -4.37 -9.49
N THR A 251 -5.82 -4.95 -8.53
CA THR A 251 -5.63 -6.40 -8.55
C THR A 251 -6.96 -7.13 -8.29
N LEU A 252 -7.06 -8.37 -8.78
CA LEU A 252 -8.13 -9.29 -8.39
C LEU A 252 -7.96 -9.70 -6.93
N GLN A 253 -6.72 -10.03 -6.55
CA GLN A 253 -6.39 -10.46 -5.21
C GLN A 253 -6.48 -9.30 -4.21
N ALA A 254 -7.16 -9.56 -3.10
CA ALA A 254 -7.18 -8.67 -1.94
C ALA A 254 -6.02 -9.04 -1.00
N VAL A 255 -5.20 -8.06 -0.62
CA VAL A 255 -4.02 -8.22 0.23
C VAL A 255 -4.24 -7.52 1.55
N GLY A 256 -3.83 -8.12 2.66
CA GLY A 256 -3.95 -7.56 3.99
C GLY A 256 -4.53 -8.53 5.02
N THR A 257 -4.89 -8.00 6.17
CA THR A 257 -5.43 -8.78 7.28
C THR A 257 -6.72 -8.14 7.81
N ARG A 258 -7.63 -8.95 8.34
CA ARG A 258 -8.77 -8.43 9.13
C ARG A 258 -8.30 -8.18 10.56
N ARG A 259 -8.33 -6.92 10.97
CA ARG A 259 -8.08 -6.51 12.37
C ARG A 259 -8.92 -5.28 12.68
N GLY A 260 -10.01 -5.48 13.40
CA GLY A 260 -11.02 -4.43 13.60
C GLY A 260 -11.58 -3.96 12.26
N LEU A 261 -11.43 -2.68 11.96
CA LEU A 261 -11.86 -2.06 10.70
C LEU A 261 -10.91 -2.29 9.52
N LEU A 262 -9.69 -2.75 9.80
CA LEU A 262 -8.77 -3.14 8.73
C LEU A 262 -9.30 -4.37 8.03
N VAL A 263 -9.37 -4.33 6.70
CA VAL A 263 -9.77 -5.44 5.84
C VAL A 263 -8.81 -5.56 4.68
N PRO A 264 -8.58 -6.77 4.12
CA PRO A 264 -7.82 -6.90 2.90
C PRO A 264 -8.46 -6.11 1.76
N ALA A 265 -7.63 -5.48 0.95
CA ALA A 265 -8.06 -4.71 -0.20
C ALA A 265 -7.22 -5.04 -1.44
N PRO A 266 -7.79 -4.90 -2.65
CA PRO A 266 -7.01 -4.94 -3.88
C PRO A 266 -5.92 -3.86 -3.89
N LEU A 267 -4.79 -4.16 -4.52
CA LEU A 267 -3.74 -3.18 -4.77
C LEU A 267 -4.18 -2.25 -5.92
N LEU A 268 -3.92 -0.96 -5.77
CA LEU A 268 -4.21 0.04 -6.79
C LEU A 268 -3.04 0.17 -7.76
N LEU A 269 -3.32 0.10 -9.05
CA LEU A 269 -2.34 0.24 -10.13
C LEU A 269 -2.69 1.44 -11.01
N VAL A 270 -1.67 2.02 -11.60
CA VAL A 270 -1.82 3.12 -12.56
C VAL A 270 -1.02 2.84 -13.84
N SER A 271 -1.57 3.23 -15.00
CA SER A 271 -0.88 3.14 -16.28
C SER A 271 0.30 4.11 -16.35
N GLN A 272 1.22 3.88 -17.28
CA GLN A 272 2.30 4.82 -17.59
C GLN A 272 1.75 6.22 -17.94
N ARG A 273 0.59 6.29 -18.59
CA ARG A 273 -0.06 7.56 -18.93
C ARG A 273 -0.52 8.30 -17.67
N ALA A 274 -1.21 7.63 -16.76
CA ALA A 274 -1.64 8.22 -15.49
C ALA A 274 -0.43 8.62 -14.62
N PHE A 275 0.59 7.77 -14.55
CA PHE A 275 1.82 8.07 -13.82
C PHE A 275 2.50 9.35 -14.33
N ARG A 276 2.61 9.54 -15.66
CA ARG A 276 3.19 10.77 -16.24
C ARG A 276 2.43 12.00 -15.83
N VAL A 277 1.09 11.97 -15.84
CA VAL A 277 0.25 13.08 -15.36
C VAL A 277 0.53 13.34 -13.87
N PHE A 278 0.54 12.29 -13.04
CA PHE A 278 0.77 12.44 -11.60
C PHE A 278 2.16 12.99 -11.30
N GLN A 279 3.17 12.56 -12.05
CA GLN A 279 4.54 13.04 -11.91
C GLN A 279 4.68 14.50 -12.32
N GLN A 280 4.19 14.89 -13.49
CA GLN A 280 4.23 16.25 -14.01
C GLN A 280 3.52 17.23 -13.07
N GLU A 281 2.39 16.83 -12.55
CA GLU A 281 1.56 17.60 -11.63
C GLU A 281 1.98 17.48 -10.16
N ARG A 282 3.05 16.72 -9.88
CA ARG A 282 3.61 16.52 -8.53
C ARG A 282 2.54 16.05 -7.53
N VAL A 283 1.73 15.07 -7.90
CA VAL A 283 0.70 14.48 -7.04
C VAL A 283 1.35 13.95 -5.76
N LYS A 284 0.70 14.24 -4.62
CA LYS A 284 1.22 13.93 -3.28
C LYS A 284 0.32 12.92 -2.57
N GLY A 285 0.92 12.05 -1.76
CA GLY A 285 0.17 11.10 -0.92
C GLY A 285 0.42 9.64 -1.24
N ALA A 286 1.06 9.34 -2.36
CA ALA A 286 1.43 7.98 -2.76
C ALA A 286 2.88 7.89 -3.22
N LYS A 287 3.39 6.66 -3.27
CA LYS A 287 4.62 6.25 -3.94
C LYS A 287 4.25 5.32 -5.09
N VAL A 288 5.16 5.11 -6.01
CA VAL A 288 4.98 4.13 -7.10
C VAL A 288 6.09 3.07 -7.05
N GLU A 289 5.70 1.85 -7.35
CA GLU A 289 6.59 0.72 -7.61
C GLU A 289 6.25 0.14 -8.99
N VAL A 290 7.22 -0.42 -9.69
CA VAL A 290 6.96 -1.05 -10.99
C VAL A 290 6.05 -2.26 -10.80
N ALA A 291 5.04 -2.39 -11.66
CA ALA A 291 4.21 -3.58 -11.80
C ALA A 291 4.45 -4.18 -13.19
N HIS A 292 4.92 -5.41 -13.22
CA HIS A 292 5.29 -6.10 -14.46
C HIS A 292 4.07 -6.77 -15.09
N LEU A 293 3.94 -6.67 -16.41
CA LEU A 293 2.94 -7.38 -17.18
C LEU A 293 3.55 -8.67 -17.77
N GLN A 294 2.92 -9.79 -17.47
CA GLN A 294 3.33 -11.12 -17.94
C GLN A 294 2.24 -11.77 -18.81
#